data_64879e1155256483abb1d5a316cd4526
#
_entry.id   64879e1155256483abb1d5a316cd4526
#
_cell.length_a   1.000
_cell.length_b   1.000
_cell.length_c   1.000
_cell.angle_alpha   90.00
_cell.angle_beta   90.00
_cell.angle_gamma   90.00
#
_symmetry.space_group_name_H-M   'P 1'
#
loop_
_entity.id
_entity.type
_entity.pdbx_description
1 polymer ?
#
loop_
_entity_poly.entity_id
_entity_poly.type
_entity_poly.pdbx_seq_one_letter_code
_entity_poly.pdbx_strand_id
1 'polypeptide(L)'
;TSYETQLRLSMSIALNPNRIDHVGHLGPAITSALGKLLKLDTETIYQAIQWSAHTSIFTRQGRKGQLSSWKAYAPGLVGKNAIDAIDRAIRGDTSPSPVWEGDYGIIPILVKKDNKDLNIELPDKDEPRTGILGTFTKEHSAGYHGNSIIDLAFNVRKKIKDLKQVKKVNIYSKEYTHVVMGSGSNDKEKYSPLASRETLDHSAMYIFAVALEDGEWHHEK
;
A
#
# COMPACT_ATOMS: atom_id res chain seq x y z
N THR A 1 -4.22 8.58 15.76
CA THR A 1 -2.90 9.12 15.37
C THR A 1 -2.31 8.33 14.18
N SER A 2 -2.10 7.00 14.27
CA SER A 2 -1.41 6.24 13.20
C SER A 2 -2.04 6.43 11.81
N TYR A 3 -3.34 6.20 11.67
CA TYR A 3 -4.04 6.39 10.38
C TYR A 3 -3.92 7.82 9.86
N GLU A 4 -4.06 8.81 10.73
CA GLU A 4 -3.95 10.21 10.34
C GLU A 4 -2.54 10.54 9.83
N THR A 5 -1.51 10.13 10.57
CA THR A 5 -0.10 10.35 10.15
C THR A 5 0.18 9.66 8.82
N GLN A 6 -0.23 8.38 8.67
CA GLN A 6 -0.04 7.65 7.43
C GLN A 6 -0.73 8.32 6.23
N LEU A 7 -1.97 8.79 6.43
CA LEU A 7 -2.73 9.46 5.39
C LEU A 7 -2.02 10.75 4.93
N ARG A 8 -1.63 11.62 5.89
CA ARG A 8 -0.95 12.88 5.59
C ARG A 8 0.39 12.65 4.87
N LEU A 9 1.17 11.68 5.32
CA LEU A 9 2.40 11.27 4.62
C LEU A 9 2.11 10.77 3.20
N SER A 10 1.08 9.95 3.02
CA SER A 10 0.73 9.40 1.70
C SER A 10 0.22 10.46 0.73
N MET A 11 -0.44 11.50 1.22
CA MET A 11 -0.91 12.63 0.41
C MET A 11 0.23 13.56 -0.01
N SER A 12 1.24 13.72 0.86
CA SER A 12 2.37 14.63 0.62
C SER A 12 3.53 13.98 -0.13
N ILE A 13 3.81 12.71 0.14
CA ILE A 13 4.98 12.00 -0.40
C ILE A 13 4.53 10.80 -1.24
N ALA A 14 4.61 10.93 -2.56
CA ALA A 14 4.26 9.86 -3.48
C ALA A 14 5.41 8.85 -3.63
N LEU A 15 5.40 7.74 -2.88
CA LEU A 15 6.43 6.69 -2.95
C LEU A 15 6.34 5.84 -4.23
N ASN A 16 5.14 5.45 -4.65
CA ASN A 16 4.92 4.57 -5.79
C ASN A 16 5.53 5.04 -7.13
N PRO A 17 5.37 6.30 -7.54
CA PRO A 17 5.99 6.81 -8.76
C PRO A 17 7.52 6.72 -8.73
N ASN A 18 8.10 6.77 -7.52
CA ASN A 18 9.54 6.68 -7.29
C ASN A 18 10.02 5.23 -7.09
N ARG A 19 9.18 4.23 -7.42
CA ARG A 19 9.50 2.80 -7.31
C ARG A 19 9.80 2.33 -5.88
N ILE A 20 9.25 3.02 -4.90
CA ILE A 20 9.31 2.68 -3.48
C ILE A 20 7.97 2.07 -3.07
N ASP A 21 8.01 1.05 -2.22
CA ASP A 21 6.79 0.45 -1.68
C ASP A 21 6.09 1.43 -0.73
N HIS A 22 4.77 1.55 -0.88
CA HIS A 22 3.95 2.44 -0.05
C HIS A 22 3.92 2.06 1.44
N VAL A 23 4.34 0.87 1.82
CA VAL A 23 4.52 0.48 3.23
C VAL A 23 5.55 1.35 3.96
N GLY A 24 6.42 2.08 3.22
CA GLY A 24 7.36 3.04 3.80
C GLY A 24 6.72 4.11 4.69
N HIS A 25 5.43 4.41 4.49
CA HIS A 25 4.69 5.33 5.36
C HIS A 25 4.24 4.72 6.68
N LEU A 26 4.20 3.38 6.78
CA LEU A 26 3.72 2.70 8.00
C LEU A 26 4.65 2.87 9.19
N GLY A 27 5.97 2.80 8.98
CA GLY A 27 6.95 2.93 10.06
C GLY A 27 6.75 4.21 10.86
N PRO A 28 6.90 5.39 10.25
CA PRO A 28 6.66 6.69 10.89
C PRO A 28 5.26 6.81 11.50
N ALA A 29 4.24 6.30 10.82
CA ALA A 29 2.86 6.34 11.31
C ALA A 29 2.65 5.51 12.58
N ILE A 30 3.25 4.32 12.65
CA ILE A 30 3.16 3.43 13.82
C ILE A 30 3.97 4.01 14.98
N THR A 31 5.22 4.45 14.74
CA THR A 31 6.07 5.00 15.80
C THR A 31 5.48 6.27 16.39
N SER A 32 4.91 7.17 15.58
CA SER A 32 4.23 8.37 16.10
C SER A 32 3.04 8.02 17.00
N ALA A 33 2.28 6.99 16.65
CA ALA A 33 1.14 6.54 17.45
C ALA A 33 1.58 5.84 18.74
N LEU A 34 2.61 4.98 18.67
CA LEU A 34 3.18 4.31 19.84
C LEU A 34 3.79 5.33 20.82
N GLY A 35 4.57 6.29 20.31
CA GLY A 35 5.14 7.35 21.13
C GLY A 35 4.06 8.16 21.86
N LYS A 36 2.96 8.49 21.17
CA LYS A 36 1.81 9.17 21.79
C LYS A 36 1.10 8.29 22.83
N LEU A 37 0.90 7.00 22.53
CA LEU A 37 0.27 6.03 23.42
C LEU A 37 1.08 5.86 24.70
N LEU A 38 2.39 5.76 24.60
CA LEU A 38 3.33 5.58 25.71
C LEU A 38 3.66 6.90 26.41
N LYS A 39 3.13 8.03 25.94
CA LYS A 39 3.37 9.39 26.45
C LYS A 39 4.86 9.77 26.51
N LEU A 40 5.62 9.36 25.50
CA LEU A 40 7.03 9.69 25.37
C LEU A 40 7.21 11.19 25.06
N ASP A 41 8.38 11.71 25.41
CA ASP A 41 8.76 13.07 25.04
C ASP A 41 9.00 13.21 23.52
N THR A 42 9.04 14.43 23.05
CA THR A 42 9.14 14.76 21.63
C THR A 42 10.43 14.25 21.01
N GLU A 43 11.56 14.32 21.72
CA GLU A 43 12.86 13.88 21.21
C GLU A 43 12.90 12.36 21.05
N THR A 44 12.41 11.62 22.02
CA THR A 44 12.31 10.15 21.94
C THR A 44 11.42 9.73 20.77
N ILE A 45 10.27 10.41 20.57
CA ILE A 45 9.39 10.14 19.42
C ILE A 45 10.10 10.48 18.10
N TYR A 46 10.82 11.60 18.05
CA TYR A 46 11.57 12.02 16.86
C TYR A 46 12.60 10.95 16.46
N GLN A 47 13.44 10.50 17.40
CA GLN A 47 14.43 9.47 17.14
C GLN A 47 13.80 8.17 16.64
N ALA A 48 12.69 7.74 17.24
CA ALA A 48 11.98 6.54 16.83
C ALA A 48 11.38 6.68 15.39
N ILE A 49 10.84 7.85 15.05
CA ILE A 49 10.29 8.12 13.71
C ILE A 49 11.42 8.07 12.66
N GLN A 50 12.55 8.72 12.93
CA GLN A 50 13.70 8.71 12.02
C GLN A 50 14.21 7.29 11.78
N TRP A 51 14.37 6.51 12.86
CA TRP A 51 14.78 5.10 12.80
C TRP A 51 13.82 4.27 11.96
N SER A 52 12.53 4.35 12.25
CA SER A 52 11.51 3.57 11.56
C SER A 52 11.35 3.98 10.09
N ALA A 53 11.51 5.25 9.76
CA ALA A 53 11.51 5.72 8.38
C ALA A 53 12.65 5.07 7.59
N HIS A 54 13.86 5.05 8.16
CA HIS A 54 15.04 4.46 7.51
C HIS A 54 14.88 2.95 7.28
N THR A 55 14.26 2.21 8.23
CA THR A 55 14.10 0.75 8.16
C THR A 55 12.83 0.28 7.44
N SER A 56 11.97 1.20 6.99
CA SER A 56 10.70 0.88 6.31
C SER A 56 10.72 1.09 4.80
N ILE A 57 11.84 1.55 4.24
CA ILE A 57 11.96 1.81 2.81
C ILE A 57 12.31 0.53 2.06
N PHE A 58 11.35 0.04 1.29
CA PHE A 58 11.49 -1.13 0.42
C PHE A 58 11.30 -0.75 -1.04
N THR A 59 12.01 -1.45 -1.94
CA THR A 59 11.79 -1.28 -3.37
C THR A 59 10.42 -1.82 -3.78
N ARG A 60 9.83 -1.23 -4.80
CA ARG A 60 8.57 -1.70 -5.37
C ARG A 60 8.70 -3.06 -6.10
N GLN A 61 9.88 -3.65 -6.16
CA GLN A 61 10.05 -4.99 -6.73
C GLN A 61 9.18 -6.03 -6.00
N GLY A 62 8.93 -5.87 -4.70
CA GLY A 62 7.98 -6.70 -3.94
C GLY A 62 6.52 -6.61 -4.41
N ARG A 63 6.21 -5.73 -5.39
CA ARG A 63 4.88 -5.50 -5.98
C ARG A 63 4.87 -5.62 -7.50
N LYS A 64 5.87 -6.27 -8.10
CA LYS A 64 6.05 -6.36 -9.55
C LYS A 64 6.39 -7.78 -9.99
N GLY A 65 5.90 -8.19 -11.17
CA GLY A 65 6.07 -9.54 -11.67
C GLY A 65 5.26 -10.57 -10.87
N GLN A 66 5.81 -11.74 -10.67
CA GLN A 66 5.22 -12.74 -9.78
C GLN A 66 5.33 -12.26 -8.33
N LEU A 67 4.19 -12.03 -7.72
CA LEU A 67 4.13 -11.62 -6.32
C LEU A 67 4.39 -12.82 -5.41
N SER A 68 5.03 -12.55 -4.29
CA SER A 68 5.34 -13.54 -3.27
C SER A 68 4.65 -13.22 -1.96
N SER A 69 4.74 -14.13 -1.00
CA SER A 69 4.26 -13.92 0.38
C SER A 69 4.85 -12.68 1.06
N TRP A 70 6.00 -12.18 0.58
CA TRP A 70 6.56 -10.88 1.01
C TRP A 70 5.53 -9.76 1.04
N LYS A 71 4.64 -9.71 0.04
CA LYS A 71 3.60 -8.68 -0.07
C LYS A 71 2.69 -8.65 1.16
N ALA A 72 2.36 -9.81 1.71
CA ALA A 72 1.54 -9.93 2.91
C ALA A 72 2.33 -9.64 4.19
N TYR A 73 3.62 -10.03 4.24
CA TYR A 73 4.46 -9.88 5.42
C TYR A 73 5.08 -8.49 5.58
N ALA A 74 5.30 -7.75 4.50
CA ALA A 74 5.97 -6.45 4.55
C ALA A 74 5.34 -5.46 5.56
N PRO A 75 4.01 -5.29 5.64
CA PRO A 75 3.41 -4.42 6.65
C PRO A 75 3.67 -4.88 8.08
N GLY A 76 3.61 -6.19 8.34
CA GLY A 76 3.90 -6.76 9.66
C GLY A 76 5.36 -6.59 10.07
N LEU A 77 6.29 -6.74 9.11
CA LEU A 77 7.71 -6.47 9.35
C LEU A 77 7.96 -5.01 9.71
N VAL A 78 7.31 -4.08 9.00
CA VAL A 78 7.40 -2.65 9.34
C VAL A 78 6.86 -2.38 10.73
N GLY A 79 5.75 -3.02 11.13
CA GLY A 79 5.21 -2.92 12.48
C GLY A 79 6.20 -3.40 13.55
N LYS A 80 6.85 -4.54 13.30
CA LYS A 80 7.92 -5.06 14.18
C LYS A 80 9.08 -4.08 14.30
N ASN A 81 9.55 -3.54 13.17
CA ASN A 81 10.64 -2.56 13.14
C ASN A 81 10.27 -1.27 13.86
N ALA A 82 9.01 -0.85 13.78
CA ALA A 82 8.52 0.33 14.50
C ALA A 82 8.53 0.13 16.03
N ILE A 83 8.20 -1.07 16.50
CA ILE A 83 8.29 -1.43 17.93
C ILE A 83 9.76 -1.42 18.39
N ASP A 84 10.65 -2.02 17.61
CA ASP A 84 12.10 -2.01 17.90
C ASP A 84 12.64 -0.57 17.93
N ALA A 85 12.22 0.27 16.99
CA ALA A 85 12.63 1.69 16.96
C ALA A 85 12.20 2.46 18.21
N ILE A 86 10.99 2.23 18.72
CA ILE A 86 10.51 2.81 19.98
C ILE A 86 11.33 2.30 21.18
N ASP A 87 11.57 1.00 21.26
CA ASP A 87 12.32 0.42 22.38
C ASP A 87 13.75 0.97 22.43
N ARG A 88 14.41 1.08 21.27
CA ARG A 88 15.74 1.68 21.14
C ARG A 88 15.77 3.15 21.54
N ALA A 89 14.83 3.94 21.05
CA ALA A 89 14.76 5.35 21.39
C ALA A 89 14.50 5.57 22.91
N ILE A 90 13.70 4.75 23.55
CA ILE A 90 13.49 4.78 25.01
C ILE A 90 14.80 4.48 25.75
N ARG A 91 15.65 3.62 25.21
CA ARG A 91 16.96 3.28 25.80
C ARG A 91 18.03 4.35 25.53
N GLY A 92 17.72 5.38 24.76
CA GLY A 92 18.64 6.46 24.41
C GLY A 92 19.46 6.23 23.15
N ASP A 93 19.14 5.19 22.35
CA ASP A 93 19.75 5.02 21.03
C ASP A 93 19.31 6.15 20.10
N THR A 94 20.25 6.68 19.32
CA THR A 94 19.98 7.72 18.32
C THR A 94 19.83 7.14 16.93
N SER A 95 19.09 7.84 16.08
CA SER A 95 18.84 7.46 14.69
C SER A 95 19.66 8.31 13.72
N PRO A 96 19.86 7.84 12.46
CA PRO A 96 20.29 8.74 11.39
C PRO A 96 19.29 9.91 11.26
N SER A 97 19.76 11.13 11.42
CA SER A 97 18.88 12.32 11.47
C SER A 97 19.55 13.52 10.79
N PRO A 98 18.83 14.26 9.95
CA PRO A 98 17.47 14.03 9.51
C PRO A 98 17.38 13.00 8.36
N VAL A 99 16.60 11.93 8.54
CA VAL A 99 16.45 10.84 7.53
C VAL A 99 15.64 11.28 6.31
N TRP A 100 14.69 12.20 6.51
CA TRP A 100 13.80 12.63 5.42
C TRP A 100 14.47 13.72 4.54
N GLU A 101 14.86 14.83 5.13
CA GLU A 101 15.27 16.06 4.46
C GLU A 101 16.79 16.24 4.35
N GLY A 102 17.60 15.39 4.96
CA GLY A 102 19.06 15.46 4.85
C GLY A 102 19.55 15.29 3.41
N ASP A 103 20.73 15.80 3.07
CA ASP A 103 21.28 15.79 1.71
C ASP A 103 21.31 14.39 1.09
N TYR A 104 21.46 13.35 1.92
CA TYR A 104 21.41 11.93 1.55
C TYR A 104 20.13 11.25 2.05
N GLY A 105 19.10 12.05 2.37
CA GLY A 105 17.84 11.57 2.92
C GLY A 105 16.88 10.98 1.89
N ILE A 106 15.73 10.50 2.38
CA ILE A 106 14.70 9.84 1.59
C ILE A 106 14.17 10.78 0.49
N ILE A 107 13.95 12.08 0.82
CA ILE A 107 13.36 13.03 -0.12
C ILE A 107 14.29 13.32 -1.29
N PRO A 108 15.51 13.82 -1.11
CA PRO A 108 16.36 14.16 -2.25
C PRO A 108 16.84 12.93 -3.03
N ILE A 109 17.16 11.84 -2.37
CA ILE A 109 17.77 10.67 -3.04
C ILE A 109 16.73 9.72 -3.64
N LEU A 110 15.67 9.39 -2.91
CA LEU A 110 14.70 8.39 -3.33
C LEU A 110 13.45 9.00 -3.99
N VAL A 111 12.91 10.08 -3.42
CA VAL A 111 11.75 10.78 -3.98
C VAL A 111 12.15 11.75 -5.10
N LYS A 112 13.42 12.16 -5.11
CA LYS A 112 14.01 13.06 -6.14
C LYS A 112 13.28 14.39 -6.25
N LYS A 113 12.92 14.95 -5.11
CA LYS A 113 12.29 16.27 -4.99
C LYS A 113 13.15 17.19 -4.14
N ASP A 114 12.97 18.51 -4.33
CA ASP A 114 13.49 19.48 -3.40
C ASP A 114 12.65 19.44 -2.11
N ASN A 115 13.30 19.52 -0.96
CA ASN A 115 12.63 19.57 0.34
C ASN A 115 11.63 20.73 0.45
N LYS A 116 11.87 21.84 -0.27
CA LYS A 116 11.00 23.01 -0.32
C LYS A 116 9.65 22.74 -0.99
N ASP A 117 9.57 21.68 -1.80
CA ASP A 117 8.36 21.31 -2.54
C ASP A 117 7.43 20.40 -1.74
N LEU A 118 7.82 20.03 -0.52
CA LEU A 118 7.08 19.10 0.31
C LEU A 118 6.59 19.80 1.59
N ASN A 119 5.29 19.90 1.70
CA ASN A 119 4.61 20.32 2.92
C ASN A 119 3.75 19.17 3.45
N ILE A 120 3.99 18.73 4.69
CA ILE A 120 3.19 17.73 5.37
C ILE A 120 2.32 18.45 6.40
N GLU A 121 1.09 18.70 6.02
CA GLU A 121 0.10 19.29 6.91
C GLU A 121 -0.38 18.25 7.92
N LEU A 122 0.06 18.37 9.16
CA LEU A 122 -0.46 17.58 10.27
C LEU A 122 -1.63 18.33 10.92
N PRO A 123 -2.62 17.60 11.47
CA PRO A 123 -3.76 18.25 12.13
C PRO A 123 -3.31 18.99 13.39
N ASP A 124 -3.88 20.15 13.63
CA ASP A 124 -3.69 20.92 14.84
C ASP A 124 -4.13 20.15 16.09
N LYS A 125 -3.72 20.64 17.28
CA LYS A 125 -3.98 19.96 18.56
C LYS A 125 -5.45 19.62 18.76
N ASP A 126 -6.33 20.52 18.40
CA ASP A 126 -7.79 20.41 18.64
C ASP A 126 -8.56 20.00 17.36
N GLU A 127 -7.87 19.79 16.25
CA GLU A 127 -8.48 19.34 15.00
C GLU A 127 -8.87 17.85 15.10
N PRO A 128 -10.11 17.49 14.70
CA PRO A 128 -10.55 16.08 14.68
C PRO A 128 -9.69 15.24 13.71
N ARG A 129 -9.22 14.10 14.16
CA ARG A 129 -8.42 13.17 13.36
C ARG A 129 -9.31 12.18 12.61
N THR A 130 -10.04 12.69 11.63
CA THR A 130 -11.06 11.98 10.87
C THR A 130 -10.65 11.61 9.45
N GLY A 131 -9.40 11.81 9.09
CA GLY A 131 -8.89 11.54 7.73
C GLY A 131 -9.21 10.14 7.22
N ILE A 132 -9.24 9.14 8.10
CA ILE A 132 -9.60 7.76 7.74
C ILE A 132 -11.02 7.65 7.16
N LEU A 133 -11.95 8.52 7.53
CA LEU A 133 -13.31 8.52 7.02
C LEU A 133 -13.39 8.95 5.55
N GLY A 134 -12.36 9.63 5.05
CA GLY A 134 -12.22 9.99 3.62
C GLY A 134 -11.55 8.91 2.78
N THR A 135 -11.23 7.74 3.35
CA THR A 135 -10.60 6.62 2.63
C THR A 135 -11.64 5.57 2.22
N PHE A 136 -11.23 4.69 1.29
CA PHE A 136 -12.09 3.61 0.82
C PHE A 136 -11.61 2.28 1.37
N THR A 137 -12.53 1.49 1.91
CA THR A 137 -12.28 0.10 2.31
C THR A 137 -12.55 -0.84 1.14
N LYS A 138 -11.94 -2.03 1.18
CA LYS A 138 -12.22 -3.10 0.22
C LYS A 138 -13.38 -3.95 0.71
N GLU A 139 -14.29 -4.29 -0.19
CA GLU A 139 -15.33 -5.28 0.06
C GLU A 139 -14.82 -6.69 -0.22
N HIS A 140 -14.03 -6.84 -1.28
CA HIS A 140 -13.51 -8.14 -1.72
C HIS A 140 -12.00 -8.28 -1.44
N SER A 141 -11.57 -9.51 -1.16
CA SER A 141 -10.16 -9.86 -0.93
C SER A 141 -9.34 -9.89 -2.24
N ALA A 142 -9.21 -8.76 -2.89
CA ALA A 142 -8.47 -8.56 -4.15
C ALA A 142 -7.66 -7.26 -4.12
N GLY A 143 -6.88 -7.00 -5.16
CA GLY A 143 -6.34 -5.66 -5.39
C GLY A 143 -7.45 -4.63 -5.42
N TYR A 144 -7.21 -3.38 -4.94
CA TYR A 144 -8.28 -2.38 -4.78
C TYR A 144 -9.14 -2.21 -6.05
N HIS A 145 -8.50 -2.08 -7.22
CA HIS A 145 -9.21 -1.94 -8.49
C HIS A 145 -9.95 -3.20 -8.92
N GLY A 146 -9.65 -4.35 -8.33
CA GLY A 146 -10.33 -5.62 -8.56
C GLY A 146 -11.73 -5.65 -7.96
N ASN A 147 -12.02 -4.84 -6.94
CA ASN A 147 -13.34 -4.83 -6.31
C ASN A 147 -14.45 -4.50 -7.31
N SER A 148 -14.33 -3.42 -8.07
CA SER A 148 -15.29 -3.06 -9.11
C SER A 148 -15.34 -4.06 -10.28
N ILE A 149 -14.24 -4.78 -10.52
CA ILE A 149 -14.18 -5.83 -11.55
C ILE A 149 -14.99 -7.06 -11.12
N ILE A 150 -14.93 -7.41 -9.84
CA ILE A 150 -15.72 -8.51 -9.24
C ILE A 150 -17.21 -8.18 -9.34
N ASP A 151 -17.61 -7.00 -8.89
CA ASP A 151 -19.01 -6.55 -8.96
C ASP A 151 -19.53 -6.53 -10.39
N LEU A 152 -18.70 -6.07 -11.34
CA LEU A 152 -19.02 -6.08 -12.76
C LEU A 152 -19.24 -7.52 -13.25
N ALA A 153 -18.37 -8.46 -12.87
CA ALA A 153 -18.51 -9.85 -13.27
C ALA A 153 -19.82 -10.47 -12.76
N PHE A 154 -20.17 -10.24 -11.49
CA PHE A 154 -21.43 -10.69 -10.91
C PHE A 154 -22.66 -10.12 -11.64
N ASN A 155 -22.60 -8.84 -12.01
CA ASN A 155 -23.70 -8.18 -12.74
C ASN A 155 -23.82 -8.69 -14.18
N VAL A 156 -22.69 -8.94 -14.85
CA VAL A 156 -22.67 -9.51 -16.22
C VAL A 156 -23.16 -10.96 -16.21
N ARG A 157 -22.73 -11.76 -15.22
CA ARG A 157 -23.18 -13.15 -15.08
C ARG A 157 -24.69 -13.29 -15.10
N LYS A 158 -25.42 -12.43 -14.41
CA LYS A 158 -26.91 -12.44 -14.35
C LYS A 158 -27.55 -12.30 -15.73
N LYS A 159 -26.83 -11.79 -16.72
CA LYS A 159 -27.32 -11.53 -18.09
C LYS A 159 -26.92 -12.62 -19.07
N ILE A 160 -26.01 -13.53 -18.70
CA ILE A 160 -25.52 -14.61 -19.58
C ILE A 160 -26.30 -15.88 -19.26
N LYS A 161 -26.98 -16.44 -20.28
CA LYS A 161 -27.76 -17.68 -20.15
C LYS A 161 -26.87 -18.93 -20.14
N ASP A 162 -25.80 -18.92 -20.92
CA ASP A 162 -24.87 -20.05 -21.05
C ASP A 162 -23.42 -19.52 -21.17
N LEU A 163 -22.65 -19.71 -20.12
CA LEU A 163 -21.25 -19.29 -20.06
C LEU A 163 -20.36 -19.97 -21.09
N LYS A 164 -20.72 -21.20 -21.53
CA LYS A 164 -19.94 -21.93 -22.54
C LYS A 164 -19.97 -21.26 -23.93
N GLN A 165 -20.92 -20.36 -24.15
CA GLN A 165 -21.01 -19.61 -25.41
C GLN A 165 -20.17 -18.33 -25.38
N VAL A 166 -19.56 -17.95 -24.25
CA VAL A 166 -18.70 -16.79 -24.15
C VAL A 166 -17.39 -17.08 -24.87
N LYS A 167 -17.15 -16.40 -25.97
CA LYS A 167 -15.92 -16.56 -26.77
C LYS A 167 -14.81 -15.60 -26.37
N LYS A 168 -15.16 -14.42 -25.91
CA LYS A 168 -14.21 -13.37 -25.58
C LYS A 168 -14.82 -12.37 -24.59
N VAL A 169 -13.99 -11.90 -23.67
CA VAL A 169 -14.30 -10.80 -22.75
C VAL A 169 -13.36 -9.63 -23.03
N ASN A 170 -13.90 -8.45 -23.22
CA ASN A 170 -13.13 -7.21 -23.27
C ASN A 170 -13.52 -6.34 -22.08
N ILE A 171 -12.54 -6.01 -21.23
CA ILE A 171 -12.74 -5.17 -20.05
C ILE A 171 -12.21 -3.77 -20.37
N TYR A 172 -13.10 -2.78 -20.38
CA TYR A 172 -12.75 -1.37 -20.54
C TYR A 172 -12.60 -0.75 -19.15
N SER A 173 -11.46 -0.18 -18.86
CA SER A 173 -11.14 0.37 -17.54
C SER A 173 -10.40 1.70 -17.65
N LYS A 174 -10.18 2.36 -16.51
CA LYS A 174 -9.28 3.51 -16.44
C LYS A 174 -7.83 3.07 -16.70
N GLU A 175 -7.03 3.97 -17.27
CA GLU A 175 -5.61 3.73 -17.56
C GLU A 175 -4.85 3.16 -16.36
N TYR A 176 -5.03 3.74 -15.17
CA TYR A 176 -4.36 3.27 -13.98
C TYR A 176 -4.69 1.81 -13.63
N THR A 177 -5.95 1.40 -13.75
CA THR A 177 -6.36 0.00 -13.56
C THR A 177 -5.72 -0.91 -14.61
N HIS A 178 -5.69 -0.46 -15.87
CA HIS A 178 -5.07 -1.19 -16.97
C HIS A 178 -3.56 -1.43 -16.73
N VAL A 179 -2.81 -0.41 -16.31
CA VAL A 179 -1.36 -0.52 -16.09
C VAL A 179 -1.00 -1.20 -14.75
N VAL A 180 -1.91 -1.26 -13.79
CA VAL A 180 -1.63 -1.91 -12.49
C VAL A 180 -2.09 -3.35 -12.47
N MET A 181 -3.29 -3.66 -12.96
CA MET A 181 -3.91 -4.98 -12.85
C MET A 181 -4.25 -5.63 -14.20
N GLY A 182 -4.31 -4.85 -15.26
CA GLY A 182 -4.67 -5.31 -16.60
C GLY A 182 -3.44 -5.67 -17.46
N SER A 183 -3.71 -5.82 -18.75
CA SER A 183 -2.69 -6.17 -19.75
C SER A 183 -1.59 -5.12 -19.91
N GLY A 184 -1.85 -3.85 -19.56
CA GLY A 184 -0.84 -2.78 -19.60
C GLY A 184 0.18 -2.85 -18.45
N SER A 185 0.02 -3.76 -17.49
CA SER A 185 1.00 -3.96 -16.41
C SER A 185 2.34 -4.53 -16.91
N ASN A 186 2.36 -5.20 -18.06
CA ASN A 186 3.49 -5.96 -18.60
C ASN A 186 3.99 -7.08 -17.67
N ASP A 187 3.19 -7.51 -16.70
CA ASP A 187 3.48 -8.64 -15.83
C ASP A 187 2.87 -9.90 -16.45
N LYS A 188 3.72 -10.70 -17.12
CA LYS A 188 3.29 -11.91 -17.83
C LYS A 188 2.62 -12.94 -16.94
N GLU A 189 3.01 -12.97 -15.68
CA GLU A 189 2.50 -13.87 -14.65
C GLU A 189 1.00 -13.68 -14.39
N LYS A 190 0.46 -12.49 -14.65
CA LYS A 190 -0.99 -12.20 -14.51
C LYS A 190 -1.88 -12.92 -15.53
N TYR A 191 -1.29 -13.50 -16.56
CA TYR A 191 -1.99 -14.31 -17.55
C TYR A 191 -1.97 -15.80 -17.25
N SER A 192 -1.17 -16.24 -16.27
CA SER A 192 -1.05 -17.65 -15.92
C SER A 192 -1.98 -17.98 -14.76
N PRO A 193 -2.91 -18.94 -14.92
CA PRO A 193 -3.74 -19.42 -13.80
C PRO A 193 -2.93 -20.18 -12.75
N LEU A 194 -1.66 -20.49 -13.04
CA LEU A 194 -0.73 -21.17 -12.13
C LEU A 194 0.16 -20.19 -11.37
N ALA A 195 -0.05 -18.88 -11.52
CA ALA A 195 0.70 -17.89 -10.78
C ALA A 195 0.38 -17.95 -9.27
N SER A 196 1.21 -17.28 -8.45
CA SER A 196 0.95 -17.20 -7.01
C SER A 196 -0.39 -16.55 -6.72
N ARG A 197 -1.01 -16.92 -5.62
CA ARG A 197 -2.27 -16.34 -5.14
C ARG A 197 -2.20 -14.81 -5.10
N GLU A 198 -1.10 -14.26 -4.59
CA GLU A 198 -0.87 -12.82 -4.51
C GLU A 198 -0.79 -12.15 -5.88
N THR A 199 -0.43 -12.90 -6.94
CA THR A 199 -0.47 -12.40 -8.32
C THR A 199 -1.88 -12.45 -8.88
N LEU A 200 -2.59 -13.55 -8.67
CA LEU A 200 -3.94 -13.79 -9.19
C LEU A 200 -4.95 -12.79 -8.64
N ASP A 201 -4.90 -12.47 -7.35
CA ASP A 201 -5.77 -11.47 -6.72
C ASP A 201 -5.46 -10.02 -7.17
N HIS A 202 -4.44 -9.85 -8.02
CA HIS A 202 -4.04 -8.61 -8.68
C HIS A 202 -4.06 -8.71 -10.22
N SER A 203 -4.69 -9.74 -10.77
CA SER A 203 -4.93 -9.91 -12.20
C SER A 203 -6.38 -9.59 -12.55
N ALA A 204 -6.62 -8.52 -13.29
CA ALA A 204 -7.97 -8.15 -13.74
C ALA A 204 -8.59 -9.27 -14.60
N MET A 205 -7.78 -9.95 -15.40
CA MET A 205 -8.23 -11.05 -16.25
C MET A 205 -8.71 -12.24 -15.43
N TYR A 206 -7.87 -12.67 -14.48
CA TYR A 206 -8.18 -13.79 -13.59
C TYR A 206 -9.40 -13.51 -12.71
N ILE A 207 -9.38 -12.36 -12.01
CA ILE A 207 -10.46 -11.93 -11.12
C ILE A 207 -11.80 -11.93 -11.85
N PHE A 208 -11.87 -11.31 -13.04
CA PHE A 208 -13.10 -11.27 -13.81
C PHE A 208 -13.57 -12.66 -14.24
N ALA A 209 -12.64 -13.49 -14.73
CA ALA A 209 -12.97 -14.83 -15.21
C ALA A 209 -13.55 -15.70 -14.08
N VAL A 210 -12.85 -15.77 -12.94
CA VAL A 210 -13.30 -16.57 -11.79
C VAL A 210 -14.63 -16.06 -11.22
N ALA A 211 -14.76 -14.74 -11.00
CA ALA A 211 -16.00 -14.16 -10.50
C ALA A 211 -17.18 -14.36 -11.48
N LEU A 212 -16.91 -14.34 -12.78
CA LEU A 212 -17.92 -14.63 -13.81
C LEU A 212 -18.30 -16.11 -13.81
N GLU A 213 -17.34 -17.03 -13.74
CA GLU A 213 -17.55 -18.48 -13.83
C GLU A 213 -18.22 -19.05 -12.58
N ASP A 214 -17.69 -18.70 -11.40
CA ASP A 214 -18.19 -19.23 -10.13
C ASP A 214 -19.40 -18.46 -9.60
N GLY A 215 -19.52 -17.17 -9.91
CA GLY A 215 -20.58 -16.31 -9.39
C GLY A 215 -20.33 -15.87 -7.96
N GLU A 216 -19.14 -16.11 -7.45
CA GLU A 216 -18.65 -15.72 -6.12
C GLU A 216 -17.16 -15.36 -6.17
N TRP A 217 -16.69 -14.67 -5.14
CA TRP A 217 -15.28 -14.34 -4.95
C TRP A 217 -14.95 -14.36 -3.46
N HIS A 218 -13.99 -15.16 -3.05
CA HIS A 218 -13.51 -15.22 -1.67
C HIS A 218 -12.02 -15.56 -1.61
N HIS A 219 -11.45 -15.58 -0.42
CA HIS A 219 -10.01 -15.70 -0.21
C HIS A 219 -9.39 -17.05 -0.64
N GLU A 220 -10.20 -18.04 -0.92
CA GLU A 220 -9.73 -19.35 -1.40
C GLU A 220 -9.67 -19.47 -2.94
N LYS A 221 -10.11 -18.41 -3.65
CA LYS A 221 -10.12 -18.37 -5.13
C LYS A 221 -8.82 -17.88 -5.75
#